data_e98ef9868c4d5f7a1b322d92f33e22c5
#
_entry.id   e98ef9868c4d5f7a1b322d92f33e22c5
#
_cell.length_a   1.000
_cell.length_b   1.000
_cell.length_c   1.000
_cell.angle_alpha   90.00
_cell.angle_beta   90.00
_cell.angle_gamma   90.00
#
_symmetry.space_group_name_H-M   'P 1'
#
loop_
_entity.id
_entity.type
_entity.pdbx_description
1 polymer ?
#
loop_
_entity_poly.entity_id
_entity_poly.type
_entity_poly.pdbx_seq_one_letter_code
_entity_poly.pdbx_strand_id
1 'polypeptide(L)' 'MSQAYVLVLGLAKSGAAVAKLLAKQGAHVTVNERKSREQCEGIEELETLGIQVICGGHPLTLLD' A
#
# COMPACT_ATOMS: atom_id res chain seq x y z
N MET A 1 -14.60 8.59 16.42
CA MET A 1 -13.22 8.41 16.00
C MET A 1 -13.13 8.38 14.51
N SER A 2 -12.33 9.24 13.98
CA SER A 2 -12.14 9.26 12.53
C SER A 2 -11.15 8.20 12.12
N GLN A 3 -11.41 7.61 10.97
CA GLN A 3 -10.49 6.67 10.35
C GLN A 3 -9.75 7.41 9.24
N ALA A 4 -8.44 7.36 9.27
CA ALA A 4 -7.62 8.01 8.26
C ALA A 4 -7.47 7.10 7.06
N TYR A 5 -7.55 7.70 5.88
CA TYR A 5 -7.24 7.00 4.63
C TYR A 5 -5.90 7.54 4.13
N VAL A 6 -4.95 6.66 3.96
CA VAL A 6 -3.59 7.04 3.59
C VAL A 6 -3.18 6.33 2.32
N LEU A 7 -2.65 7.09 1.38
CA LEU A 7 -2.11 6.54 0.15
C LEU A 7 -0.59 6.61 0.22
N VAL A 8 0.06 5.47 0.08
CA VAL A 8 1.51 5.37 0.07
C VAL A 8 1.96 5.07 -1.36
N LEU A 9 2.84 5.90 -1.88
CA LEU A 9 3.35 5.73 -3.24
C LEU A 9 4.67 4.99 -3.20
N GLY A 10 4.67 3.77 -3.70
CA GLY A 10 5.87 2.95 -3.77
C GLY A 10 6.06 2.07 -2.56
N LEU A 11 6.69 0.92 -2.80
CA LEU A 11 7.01 -0.05 -1.76
C LEU A 11 8.48 -0.09 -1.42
N ALA A 12 9.15 1.07 -1.52
CA ALA A 12 10.52 1.17 -1.00
C ALA A 12 10.50 0.83 0.48
N LYS A 13 11.68 0.51 1.03
CA LYS A 13 11.76 0.07 2.43
C LYS A 13 11.04 0.99 3.39
N SER A 14 11.20 2.29 3.22
CA SER A 14 10.55 3.24 4.11
C SER A 14 9.04 3.28 3.88
N GLY A 15 8.60 3.12 2.64
CA GLY A 15 7.17 3.09 2.34
C GLY A 15 6.47 1.90 2.99
N ALA A 16 7.08 0.72 2.90
CA ALA A 16 6.51 -0.46 3.52
C ALA A 16 6.45 -0.30 5.05
N ALA A 17 7.49 0.24 5.65
CA ALA A 17 7.52 0.44 7.10
C ALA A 17 6.44 1.42 7.54
N VAL A 18 6.28 2.50 6.82
CA VAL A 18 5.25 3.49 7.14
C VAL A 18 3.86 2.88 6.99
N ALA A 19 3.64 2.12 5.92
CA ALA A 19 2.35 1.49 5.70
C ALA A 19 1.99 0.55 6.85
N LYS A 20 2.94 -0.26 7.29
CA LYS A 20 2.71 -1.18 8.40
C LYS A 20 2.39 -0.43 9.68
N LEU A 21 3.14 0.62 9.96
CA LEU A 21 2.92 1.41 11.16
C LEU A 21 1.53 2.02 11.18
N LEU A 22 1.14 2.63 10.06
CA LEU A 22 -0.17 3.27 9.96
C LEU A 22 -1.30 2.26 10.07
N ALA A 23 -1.13 1.09 9.44
CA ALA A 23 -2.14 0.04 9.52
C ALA A 23 -2.33 -0.43 10.97
N LYS A 24 -1.24 -0.54 11.72
CA LYS A 24 -1.32 -0.93 13.13
C LYS A 24 -2.03 0.11 13.96
N GLN A 25 -2.03 1.35 13.53
CA GLN A 25 -2.72 2.43 14.21
C GLN A 25 -4.19 2.56 13.82
N GLY A 26 -4.65 1.66 12.95
CA GLY A 26 -6.05 1.65 12.55
C GLY A 26 -6.37 2.44 11.30
N ALA A 27 -5.36 2.95 10.59
CA ALA A 27 -5.59 3.67 9.36
C ALA A 27 -5.91 2.70 8.21
N HIS A 28 -6.68 3.18 7.26
CA HIS A 28 -6.91 2.46 6.01
C HIS A 28 -5.82 2.84 5.05
N VAL A 29 -4.90 1.92 4.81
CA VAL A 29 -3.72 2.21 3.99
C VAL A 29 -3.85 1.55 2.64
N THR A 30 -3.58 2.31 1.59
CA THR A 30 -3.49 1.81 0.23
C THR A 30 -2.09 2.12 -0.28
N VAL A 31 -1.43 1.11 -0.81
CA VAL A 31 -0.10 1.28 -1.39
C VAL A 31 -0.22 1.12 -2.90
N ASN A 32 0.30 2.10 -3.62
CA ASN A 32 0.37 2.03 -5.07
C ASN A 32 1.81 1.82 -5.49
N GLU A 33 2.08 0.72 -6.17
CA GLU A 33 3.42 0.35 -6.59
C GLU A 33 3.46 0.17 -8.11
N ARG A 34 4.45 0.77 -8.75
CA ARG A 34 4.59 0.71 -10.21
C ARG A 34 5.06 -0.66 -10.70
N LYS A 35 5.84 -1.35 -9.89
CA LYS A 35 6.34 -2.66 -10.26
C LYS A 35 5.23 -3.69 -10.18
N SER A 36 5.40 -4.78 -10.93
CA SER A 36 4.43 -5.86 -10.86
C SER A 36 4.48 -6.56 -9.51
N ARG A 37 3.42 -7.25 -9.17
CA ARG A 37 3.35 -8.02 -7.94
C ARG A 37 4.51 -9.01 -7.81
N GLU A 38 4.91 -9.59 -8.94
CA GLU A 38 5.97 -10.57 -8.96
C GLU A 38 7.32 -9.98 -8.58
N GLN A 39 7.49 -8.69 -8.83
CA GLN A 39 8.74 -8.00 -8.53
C GLN A 39 8.78 -7.43 -7.11
N CYS A 40 7.70 -7.51 -6.41
CA CYS A 40 7.60 -6.96 -5.06
C CYS A 40 7.61 -8.07 -4.03
N GLU A 41 8.28 -7.83 -2.92
CA GLU A 41 8.30 -8.76 -1.82
C GLU A 41 7.51 -8.20 -0.66
N GLY A 42 6.95 -9.08 0.15
CA GLY A 42 6.25 -8.66 1.35
C GLY A 42 4.83 -8.18 1.15
N ILE A 43 4.30 -8.29 -0.07
CA ILE A 43 2.93 -7.86 -0.32
C ILE A 43 1.94 -8.66 0.52
N GLU A 44 2.14 -9.94 0.64
CA GLU A 44 1.23 -10.79 1.41
C GLU A 44 1.17 -10.36 2.87
N GLU A 45 2.30 -9.99 3.42
CA GLU A 45 2.35 -9.51 4.80
C GLU A 45 1.56 -8.22 4.94
N LEU A 46 1.69 -7.31 3.98
CA LEU A 46 0.94 -6.07 4.00
C LEU A 46 -0.56 -6.32 3.90
N GLU A 47 -0.95 -7.22 3.02
CA GLU A 47 -2.36 -7.54 2.84
C GLU A 47 -2.95 -8.21 4.07
N THR A 48 -2.14 -9.00 4.77
CA THR A 48 -2.57 -9.61 6.03
C THR A 48 -2.89 -8.55 7.09
N LEU A 49 -2.21 -7.42 7.02
CA LEU A 49 -2.47 -6.30 7.92
C LEU A 49 -3.66 -5.44 7.49
N GLY A 50 -4.32 -5.81 6.42
CA GLY A 50 -5.45 -5.04 5.92
C GLY A 50 -5.08 -3.92 4.97
N ILE A 51 -3.84 -3.88 4.52
CA ILE A 51 -3.36 -2.88 3.58
C ILE A 51 -3.72 -3.30 2.16
N GLN A 52 -4.31 -2.38 1.41
CA GLN A 52 -4.60 -2.63 0.00
C GLN A 52 -3.37 -2.30 -0.83
N VAL A 53 -2.90 -3.25 -1.63
CA VAL A 53 -1.72 -3.04 -2.47
C VAL A 53 -2.13 -3.12 -3.93
N ILE A 54 -1.85 -2.05 -4.66
CA ILE A 54 -2.13 -1.97 -6.10
C ILE A 54 -0.79 -1.97 -6.82
N CYS A 55 -0.55 -3.00 -7.60
CA CYS A 55 0.70 -3.16 -8.33
C CYS A 55 0.49 -3.06 -9.82
N GLY A 56 1.54 -2.69 -10.53
CA GLY A 56 1.54 -2.71 -11.97
C GLY A 56 0.97 -1.47 -12.63
N GLY A 57 0.78 -0.40 -11.89
CA GLY A 57 0.29 0.83 -12.46
C GLY A 57 -0.10 1.85 -11.41
N HIS A 58 -0.58 2.97 -11.88
CA HIS A 58 -1.06 4.04 -11.02
C HIS A 58 -2.58 4.03 -10.97
N PRO A 59 -3.17 4.43 -9.85
CA PRO A 59 -4.63 4.56 -9.79
C PRO A 59 -5.19 5.45 -10.87
N LEU A 60 -4.42 6.47 -11.27
CA LEU A 60 -4.87 7.41 -12.29
C LEU A 60 -5.08 6.76 -13.64
N THR A 61 -4.35 5.69 -13.93
CA THR A 61 -4.52 5.00 -15.20
C THR A 61 -5.85 4.26 -15.27
N LEU A 62 -6.45 4.01 -14.15
CA LEU A 62 -7.74 3.34 -14.10
C LEU A 62 -8.88 4.24 -14.53
N LEU A 63 -8.61 5.52 -14.64
CA LEU A 63 -9.60 6.49 -15.06
C LEU A 63 -9.67 6.66 -16.57
N ASP A 64 -8.70 6.15 -17.28
CA ASP A 64 -8.63 6.27 -18.74
C ASP A 64 -9.59 5.35 -19.46
#